data_1e6fa6b9325e49d81e8e1ee4be3937a9
#
_entry.id   1e6fa6b9325e49d81e8e1ee4be3937a9
#
_cell.length_a   1.000
_cell.length_b   1.000
_cell.length_c   1.000
_cell.angle_alpha   90.00
_cell.angle_beta   90.00
_cell.angle_gamma   90.00
#
_symmetry.space_group_name_H-M   'P 1'
#
loop_
_entity.id
_entity.type
_entity.pdbx_description
1 polymer ?
#
loop_
_entity_poly.entity_id
_entity_poly.type
_entity_poly.pdbx_seq_one_letter_code
_entity_poly.pdbx_strand_id
1 'polypeptide(L)' 'MLNALKVGDNVITIGGITGKIVSIKDDLLVIETGADRVKLNFQRWAIRSVENK' A
#
# COMPACT_ATOMS: atom_id res chain seq x y z
N MET A 1 -14.60 7.61 0.36
CA MET A 1 -14.22 7.86 0.22
C MET A 1 -13.00 8.33 0.30
N LEU A 2 -12.47 8.51 0.69
CA LEU A 2 -11.51 8.96 0.81
C LEU A 2 -10.45 8.29 1.03
N ASN A 3 -9.71 8.11 0.72
CA ASN A 3 -8.74 7.42 0.87
C ASN A 3 -7.59 8.08 1.28
N ALA A 4 -7.33 8.42 2.34
CA ALA A 4 -6.21 9.06 2.82
C ALA A 4 -5.17 8.05 3.09
N LEU A 5 -4.41 7.71 2.17
CA LEU A 5 -3.34 6.75 2.36
C LEU A 5 -2.18 7.43 3.08
N LYS A 6 -1.62 6.75 4.06
CA LYS A 6 -0.54 7.31 4.81
C LYS A 6 0.52 6.28 5.02
N VAL A 7 1.74 6.72 5.23
CA VAL A 7 2.82 5.83 5.56
C VAL A 7 2.49 5.11 6.87
N GLY A 8 2.65 3.82 6.86
CA GLY A 8 2.30 3.02 8.01
C GLY A 8 0.98 2.31 7.91
N ASP A 9 0.18 2.64 6.90
CA ASP A 9 -1.10 2.00 6.76
C ASP A 9 -0.94 0.64 6.10
N ASN A 10 -1.76 -0.28 6.49
CA ASN A 10 -1.77 -1.60 5.86
C ASN A 10 -2.76 -1.55 4.73
N VAL A 11 -2.40 -2.07 3.60
CA VAL A 11 -3.25 -2.02 2.42
C VAL A 11 -3.30 -3.37 1.75
N ILE A 12 -4.34 -3.56 0.95
CA ILE A 12 -4.46 -4.75 0.15
C ILE A 12 -4.54 -4.28 -1.28
N THR A 13 -3.68 -4.77 -2.13
CA THR A 13 -3.69 -4.34 -3.51
C THR A 13 -4.58 -5.25 -4.33
N ILE A 14 -4.81 -4.89 -5.57
CA ILE A 14 -5.59 -5.75 -6.43
C ILE A 14 -4.71 -6.98 -6.64
N GLY A 15 -5.28 -8.10 -6.69
CA GLY A 15 -4.51 -9.33 -6.76
C GLY A 15 -4.31 -9.96 -5.40
N GLY A 16 -4.70 -9.26 -4.36
CA GLY A 16 -4.63 -9.88 -3.04
C GLY A 16 -3.31 -9.74 -2.31
N ILE A 17 -2.46 -8.83 -2.71
CA ILE A 17 -1.20 -8.64 -2.03
C ILE A 17 -1.38 -7.68 -0.88
N THR A 18 -1.01 -8.08 0.30
CA THR A 18 -1.14 -7.21 1.44
C THR A 18 0.22 -6.68 1.83
N GLY A 19 0.28 -5.51 2.33
CA GLY A 19 1.54 -4.93 2.76
C GLY A 19 1.32 -3.63 3.51
N LYS A 20 2.40 -2.99 3.85
CA LYS A 20 2.35 -1.77 4.60
C LYS A 20 3.04 -0.67 3.80
N ILE A 21 2.44 0.49 3.76
CA ILE A 21 3.00 1.60 3.02
C ILE A 21 4.20 2.15 3.77
N VAL A 22 5.33 2.19 3.10
CA VAL A 22 6.52 2.73 3.71
C VAL A 22 6.91 4.06 3.08
N SER A 23 6.34 4.40 1.95
CA SER A 23 6.63 5.68 1.34
C SER A 23 5.54 6.04 0.34
N ILE A 24 5.26 7.30 0.18
CA ILE A 24 4.28 7.75 -0.77
C ILE A 24 4.90 8.87 -1.58
N LYS A 25 4.80 8.80 -2.93
CA LYS A 25 5.36 9.78 -3.72
C LYS A 25 4.43 10.08 -4.82
N ASP A 26 3.75 11.15 -4.81
CA ASP A 26 2.78 11.55 -5.82
C ASP A 26 1.78 10.41 -6.03
N ASP A 27 1.85 9.74 -7.13
CA ASP A 27 0.91 8.68 -7.38
C ASP A 27 1.53 7.32 -7.16
N LEU A 28 2.72 7.26 -6.62
CA LEU A 28 3.39 6.01 -6.46
C LEU A 28 3.53 5.67 -5.00
N LEU A 29 3.22 4.47 -4.64
CA LEU A 29 3.31 4.03 -3.27
C LEU A 29 4.34 2.91 -3.18
N VAL A 30 5.16 2.96 -2.17
CA VAL A 30 6.10 1.88 -1.93
C VAL A 30 5.52 1.06 -0.79
N ILE A 31 5.25 -0.19 -1.06
CA ILE A 31 4.61 -1.05 -0.10
C ILE A 31 5.55 -2.19 0.22
N GLU A 32 5.74 -2.43 1.50
CA GLU A 32 6.60 -3.49 1.93
C GLU A 32 5.75 -4.68 2.26
N THR A 33 5.93 -5.77 1.56
CA THR A 33 5.15 -6.96 1.85
C THR A 33 5.73 -7.63 3.08
N GLY A 34 4.89 -8.28 3.80
CA GLY A 34 5.30 -8.73 5.10
C GLY A 34 6.31 -9.83 5.14
N ALA A 35 6.18 -10.76 4.27
CA ALA A 35 6.99 -11.95 4.41
C ALA A 35 8.47 -11.71 4.28
N ASP A 36 8.91 -11.13 3.18
CA ASP A 36 10.31 -10.98 2.98
C ASP A 36 10.74 -9.56 3.02
N ARG A 37 9.92 -8.67 3.46
CA ARG A 37 10.27 -7.27 3.54
C ARG A 37 10.67 -6.76 2.17
N VAL A 38 10.03 -7.24 1.16
CA VAL A 38 10.33 -6.79 -0.18
C VAL A 38 9.53 -5.53 -0.44
N LYS A 39 10.17 -4.51 -0.96
CA LYS A 39 9.50 -3.26 -1.25
C LYS A 39 9.09 -3.25 -2.69
N LEU A 40 7.81 -3.01 -2.91
CA LEU A 40 7.28 -2.99 -4.26
C LEU A 40 6.63 -1.64 -4.52
N ASN A 41 6.74 -1.19 -5.75
CA ASN A 41 6.13 0.07 -6.11
C ASN A 41 4.77 -0.22 -6.69
N PHE A 42 3.76 0.48 -6.21
CA PHE A 42 2.42 0.31 -6.71
C PHE A 42 1.84 1.67 -7.08
N GLN A 43 0.93 1.68 -8.00
CA GLN A 43 0.23 2.89 -8.35
C GLN A 43 -0.95 3.02 -7.40
N ARG A 44 -1.44 4.21 -7.22
CA ARG A 44 -2.56 4.42 -6.31
C ARG A 44 -3.77 3.61 -6.72
N TRP A 45 -4.01 3.49 -8.01
CA TRP A 45 -5.20 2.78 -8.44
C TRP A 45 -5.09 1.27 -8.18
N ALA A 46 -3.91 0.80 -7.85
CA ALA A 46 -3.74 -0.62 -7.60
C ALA A 46 -4.09 -1.00 -6.17
N ILE A 47 -4.43 -0.04 -5.35
CA ILE A 47 -4.80 -0.34 -3.98
C ILE A 47 -6.27 -0.69 -3.93
N ARG A 48 -6.58 -1.87 -3.48
CA ARG A 48 -7.94 -2.30 -3.42
C ARG A 48 -8.62 -1.80 -2.17
N SER A 49 -7.98 -1.88 -1.06
CA SER A 49 -8.56 -1.36 0.16
C SER A 49 -7.48 -1.06 1.17
N VAL A 50 -7.82 -0.25 2.14
CA VAL A 50 -6.89 0.14 3.17
C VAL A 50 -7.41 -0.41 4.49
N GLU A 51 -6.58 -1.20 5.17
CA GLU A 51 -6.97 -1.72 6.40
C GLU A 51 -6.42 -0.88 7.43
N ASN A 52 -7.05 0.18 7.75
CA ASN A 52 -6.53 1.10 8.66
C ASN A 52 -7.25 0.96 9.93
N LYS A 53 -6.64 0.57 10.97
CA LYS A 53 -7.31 0.43 12.15
C LYS A 53 -7.01 1.45 13.06
#